data_626fa13cea52edb44ace610b2b5125d3
#
_entry.id   626fa13cea52edb44ace610b2b5125d3
#
_cell.length_a   1.000
_cell.length_b   1.000
_cell.length_c   1.000
_cell.angle_alpha   90.00
_cell.angle_beta   90.00
_cell.angle_gamma   90.00
#
_symmetry.space_group_name_H-M   'P 1'
#
loop_
_entity.id
_entity.type
_entity.pdbx_description
1 polymer ?
#
loop_
_entity_poly.entity_id
_entity_poly.type
_entity_poly.pdbx_seq_one_letter_code
_entity_poly.pdbx_strand_id
1 'polypeptide(L)'
;MSILDKIKLTKLEEVSKLNKDKLEYDKLNFLKSSQNNERFENSLKKLGNNDYTLITEIKRASPSKGIIRKDFNPTELAISYEKGGASCLSVLTDVTYFKGSNDYIAQIKDVVSLPILRKEFMIDPLQVIESKNLGADCILIIIGMNSIEDNKTIESMALDIGLECILEVHSLEELEATKHFSSNIIGINNRDLNTFNTDIE
;
A
#
# COMPACT_ATOMS: atom_id res chain seq x y z
N MET A 1 11.76 -21.71 -4.72
CA MET A 1 10.61 -20.77 -4.73
C MET A 1 10.84 -19.78 -3.59
N SER A 2 11.01 -18.51 -3.92
CA SER A 2 11.20 -17.44 -2.94
C SER A 2 9.94 -17.22 -2.10
N ILE A 3 10.02 -16.41 -1.05
CA ILE A 3 8.84 -16.04 -0.28
C ILE A 3 7.89 -15.17 -1.13
N LEU A 4 8.43 -14.30 -1.97
CA LEU A 4 7.65 -13.48 -2.89
C LEU A 4 6.87 -14.33 -3.90
N ASP A 5 7.47 -15.40 -4.42
CA ASP A 5 6.76 -16.32 -5.33
C ASP A 5 5.55 -16.96 -4.64
N LYS A 6 5.72 -17.38 -3.36
CA LYS A 6 4.63 -17.96 -2.58
C LYS A 6 3.52 -16.93 -2.32
N ILE A 7 3.90 -15.70 -1.98
CA ILE A 7 2.96 -14.60 -1.79
C ILE A 7 2.19 -14.34 -3.08
N LYS A 8 2.88 -14.28 -4.22
CA LYS A 8 2.27 -14.06 -5.53
C LYS A 8 1.23 -15.12 -5.87
N LEU A 9 1.53 -16.41 -5.62
CA LEU A 9 0.56 -17.50 -5.82
C LEU A 9 -0.68 -17.33 -4.95
N THR A 10 -0.50 -16.99 -3.67
CA THR A 10 -1.63 -16.71 -2.76
C THR A 10 -2.48 -15.55 -3.28
N LYS A 11 -1.84 -14.47 -3.74
CA LYS A 11 -2.57 -13.31 -4.27
C LYS A 11 -3.30 -13.62 -5.57
N LEU A 12 -2.75 -14.45 -6.45
CA LEU A 12 -3.47 -14.91 -7.65
C LEU A 12 -4.77 -15.66 -7.29
N GLU A 13 -4.73 -16.49 -6.24
CA GLU A 13 -5.96 -17.14 -5.75
C GLU A 13 -6.95 -16.15 -5.16
N GLU A 14 -6.49 -15.15 -4.41
CA GLU A 14 -7.34 -14.10 -3.83
C GLU A 14 -7.99 -13.25 -4.93
N VAL A 15 -7.21 -12.80 -5.90
CA VAL A 15 -7.71 -12.02 -7.07
C VAL A 15 -8.74 -12.81 -7.87
N SER A 16 -8.55 -14.12 -8.04
CA SER A 16 -9.50 -14.98 -8.78
C SER A 16 -10.90 -15.01 -8.15
N LYS A 17 -11.02 -14.70 -6.86
CA LYS A 17 -12.27 -14.67 -6.09
C LYS A 17 -12.96 -13.31 -6.07
N LEU A 18 -12.29 -12.27 -6.59
CA LEU A 18 -12.88 -10.93 -6.66
C LEU A 18 -14.07 -10.89 -7.62
N ASN A 19 -15.10 -10.14 -7.26
CA ASN A 19 -16.27 -9.92 -8.13
C ASN A 19 -15.90 -8.91 -9.24
N LYS A 20 -15.46 -9.44 -10.38
CA LYS A 20 -14.98 -8.64 -11.52
C LYS A 20 -16.04 -7.69 -12.05
N ASP A 21 -17.28 -8.15 -12.21
CA ASP A 21 -18.37 -7.33 -12.79
C ASP A 21 -18.68 -6.12 -11.89
N LYS A 22 -18.71 -6.35 -10.56
CA LYS A 22 -18.88 -5.26 -9.60
C LYS A 22 -17.73 -4.27 -9.66
N LEU A 23 -16.48 -4.76 -9.66
CA LEU A 23 -15.30 -3.89 -9.70
C LEU A 23 -15.21 -3.07 -11.00
N GLU A 24 -15.54 -3.65 -12.15
CA GLU A 24 -15.60 -2.89 -13.41
C GLU A 24 -16.70 -1.82 -13.38
N TYR A 25 -17.86 -2.08 -12.79
CA TYR A 25 -18.89 -1.07 -12.57
C TYR A 25 -18.40 0.06 -11.65
N ASP A 26 -17.75 -0.29 -10.54
CA ASP A 26 -17.19 0.68 -9.58
C ASP A 26 -16.12 1.56 -10.25
N LYS A 27 -15.23 0.95 -11.06
CA LYS A 27 -14.24 1.66 -11.87
C LYS A 27 -14.87 2.74 -12.74
N LEU A 28 -15.94 2.40 -13.47
CA LEU A 28 -16.62 3.38 -14.33
C LEU A 28 -17.17 4.57 -13.53
N ASN A 29 -17.61 4.36 -12.29
CA ASN A 29 -18.07 5.43 -11.41
C ASN A 29 -16.90 6.28 -10.91
N PHE A 30 -15.77 5.68 -10.55
CA PHE A 30 -14.57 6.40 -10.14
C PHE A 30 -14.01 7.26 -11.27
N LEU A 31 -13.93 6.74 -12.49
CA LEU A 31 -13.46 7.51 -13.65
C LEU A 31 -14.33 8.76 -13.93
N LYS A 32 -15.64 8.69 -13.66
CA LYS A 32 -16.54 9.85 -13.82
C LYS A 32 -16.39 10.89 -12.71
N SER A 33 -15.97 10.48 -11.51
CA SER A 33 -15.87 11.32 -10.32
C SER A 33 -14.42 11.67 -9.96
N SER A 34 -13.45 11.15 -10.71
CA SER A 34 -12.03 11.30 -10.39
C SER A 34 -11.62 12.76 -10.39
N GLN A 35 -11.33 13.27 -9.20
CA GLN A 35 -10.52 14.46 -9.01
C GLN A 35 -9.13 13.98 -8.58
N ASN A 36 -8.09 14.58 -9.13
CA ASN A 36 -6.71 14.34 -8.71
C ASN A 36 -6.60 14.63 -7.21
N ASN A 37 -6.52 13.60 -6.41
CA ASN A 37 -6.54 13.72 -4.95
C ASN A 37 -5.15 13.39 -4.42
N GLU A 38 -4.22 14.35 -4.56
CA GLU A 38 -2.84 14.28 -4.04
C GLU A 38 -2.79 14.38 -2.50
N ARG A 39 -3.74 13.76 -1.84
CA ARG A 39 -3.92 13.91 -0.40
C ARG A 39 -2.78 13.26 0.39
N PHE A 40 -2.27 12.12 -0.07
CA PHE A 40 -1.20 11.39 0.58
C PHE A 40 0.14 12.11 0.38
N GLU A 41 0.51 12.43 -0.85
CA GLU A 41 1.74 13.16 -1.18
C GLU A 41 1.77 14.54 -0.53
N ASN A 42 0.66 15.28 -0.57
CA ASN A 42 0.57 16.60 0.05
C ASN A 42 0.73 16.53 1.58
N SER A 43 0.31 15.45 2.22
CA SER A 43 0.54 15.26 3.66
C SER A 43 2.00 14.97 4.00
N LEU A 44 2.76 14.41 3.06
CA LEU A 44 4.20 14.22 3.19
C LEU A 44 4.99 15.52 2.93
N LYS A 45 4.45 16.45 2.15
CA LYS A 45 5.09 17.72 1.79
C LYS A 45 4.81 18.87 2.79
N LYS A 46 3.94 18.69 3.76
CA LYS A 46 3.44 19.78 4.66
C LYS A 46 4.48 20.36 5.60
N LEU A 47 5.60 19.71 5.82
CA LEU A 47 6.68 20.22 6.68
C LEU A 47 7.73 20.96 5.84
N GLY A 48 8.36 21.98 6.45
CA GLY A 48 9.42 22.76 5.79
C GLY A 48 10.66 21.91 5.47
N ASN A 49 11.60 22.48 4.72
CA ASN A 49 12.74 21.76 4.11
C ASN A 49 13.68 21.00 5.09
N ASN A 50 13.50 21.13 6.40
CA ASN A 50 14.36 20.50 7.42
C ASN A 50 13.62 19.54 8.36
N ASP A 51 12.34 19.26 8.11
CA ASP A 51 11.52 18.42 8.98
C ASP A 51 11.21 17.08 8.32
N TYR A 52 11.02 16.06 9.12
CA TYR A 52 10.60 14.74 8.68
C TYR A 52 9.09 14.58 8.82
N THR A 53 8.45 13.93 7.86
CA THR A 53 7.08 13.45 7.94
C THR A 53 7.08 11.99 8.36
N LEU A 54 6.04 11.58 9.06
CA LEU A 54 5.95 10.25 9.64
C LEU A 54 4.80 9.46 9.02
N ILE A 55 5.12 8.35 8.36
CA ILE A 55 4.16 7.30 8.00
C ILE A 55 4.21 6.24 9.08
N THR A 56 3.15 6.07 9.87
CA THR A 56 3.08 5.04 10.90
C THR A 56 2.40 3.79 10.40
N GLU A 57 2.90 2.62 10.79
CA GLU A 57 2.41 1.34 10.28
C GLU A 57 1.56 0.59 11.31
N ILE A 58 0.33 0.22 10.90
CA ILE A 58 -0.62 -0.61 11.66
C ILE A 58 -0.46 -2.05 11.19
N LYS A 59 0.28 -2.85 11.99
CA LYS A 59 0.66 -4.23 11.67
C LYS A 59 0.51 -5.16 12.86
N ARG A 60 -0.28 -6.24 12.70
CA ARG A 60 -0.51 -7.25 13.73
C ARG A 60 0.59 -8.30 13.80
N ALA A 61 1.06 -8.75 12.65
CA ALA A 61 2.03 -9.83 12.53
C ALA A 61 2.94 -9.64 11.32
N SER A 62 4.02 -10.38 11.25
CA SER A 62 4.88 -10.48 10.06
C SER A 62 5.43 -11.91 9.90
N PRO A 63 5.80 -12.34 8.67
CA PRO A 63 6.37 -13.67 8.43
C PRO A 63 7.62 -13.95 9.27
N SER A 64 8.46 -12.96 9.49
CA SER A 64 9.74 -13.11 10.20
C SER A 64 9.62 -13.06 11.73
N LYS A 65 8.57 -12.43 12.29
CA LYS A 65 8.42 -12.23 13.76
C LYS A 65 7.15 -12.87 14.33
N GLY A 66 6.28 -13.45 13.49
CA GLY A 66 4.96 -13.94 13.93
C GLY A 66 4.08 -12.80 14.43
N ILE A 67 3.32 -13.04 15.49
CA ILE A 67 2.45 -12.02 16.10
C ILE A 67 3.31 -11.00 16.83
N ILE A 68 3.26 -9.73 16.36
CA ILE A 68 3.98 -8.59 16.94
C ILE A 68 3.17 -7.99 18.09
N ARG A 69 1.85 -7.90 17.92
CA ARG A 69 0.96 -7.31 18.92
C ARG A 69 -0.24 -8.24 19.17
N LYS A 70 -0.35 -8.73 20.41
CA LYS A 70 -1.44 -9.63 20.84
C LYS A 70 -2.75 -8.84 20.99
N ASP A 71 -2.72 -7.74 21.72
CA ASP A 71 -3.85 -6.83 21.92
C ASP A 71 -3.91 -5.83 20.78
N PHE A 72 -4.33 -6.31 19.61
CA PHE A 72 -4.34 -5.53 18.38
C PHE A 72 -5.72 -4.90 18.16
N ASN A 73 -5.75 -3.57 18.25
CA ASN A 73 -6.91 -2.75 17.90
C ASN A 73 -6.47 -1.68 16.89
N PRO A 74 -6.87 -1.78 15.61
CA PRO A 74 -6.41 -0.87 14.56
C PRO A 74 -6.89 0.56 14.77
N THR A 75 -8.09 0.78 15.31
CA THR A 75 -8.65 2.13 15.54
C THR A 75 -7.94 2.83 16.68
N GLU A 76 -7.68 2.15 17.79
CA GLU A 76 -6.93 2.74 18.92
C GLU A 76 -5.49 3.10 18.51
N LEU A 77 -4.86 2.25 17.67
CA LEU A 77 -3.54 2.54 17.13
C LEU A 77 -3.57 3.77 16.24
N ALA A 78 -4.55 3.88 15.33
CA ALA A 78 -4.70 5.01 14.42
C ALA A 78 -4.88 6.33 15.21
N ILE A 79 -5.76 6.35 16.21
CA ILE A 79 -5.96 7.52 17.09
C ILE A 79 -4.67 7.89 17.82
N SER A 80 -3.95 6.89 18.32
CA SER A 80 -2.69 7.12 19.03
C SER A 80 -1.62 7.70 18.11
N TYR A 81 -1.52 7.21 16.87
CA TYR A 81 -0.58 7.69 15.88
C TYR A 81 -0.91 9.10 15.39
N GLU A 82 -2.19 9.41 15.15
CA GLU A 82 -2.63 10.77 14.81
C GLU A 82 -2.27 11.76 15.92
N LYS A 83 -2.56 11.43 17.19
CA LYS A 83 -2.17 12.24 18.36
C LYS A 83 -0.65 12.37 18.50
N GLY A 84 0.10 11.36 18.06
CA GLY A 84 1.57 11.37 18.04
C GLY A 84 2.19 12.16 16.89
N GLY A 85 1.38 12.76 16.01
CA GLY A 85 1.86 13.60 14.90
C GLY A 85 2.15 12.83 13.61
N ALA A 86 1.58 11.65 13.42
CA ALA A 86 1.65 10.94 12.13
C ALA A 86 1.06 11.80 11.02
N SER A 87 1.71 11.80 9.86
CA SER A 87 1.23 12.48 8.64
C SER A 87 0.34 11.58 7.79
N CYS A 88 0.65 10.29 7.77
CA CYS A 88 -0.09 9.26 7.04
C CYS A 88 -0.06 7.94 7.83
N LEU A 89 -0.97 7.04 7.48
CA LEU A 89 -1.01 5.68 8.01
C LEU A 89 -0.70 4.67 6.91
N SER A 90 0.05 3.62 7.25
CA SER A 90 0.24 2.41 6.45
C SER A 90 -0.50 1.27 7.11
N VAL A 91 -1.49 0.68 6.43
CA VAL A 91 -2.38 -0.34 7.01
C VAL A 91 -2.19 -1.66 6.30
N LEU A 92 -1.69 -2.67 7.02
CA LEU A 92 -1.51 -4.03 6.49
C LEU A 92 -2.87 -4.70 6.30
N THR A 93 -3.20 -5.06 5.07
CA THR A 93 -4.45 -5.76 4.73
C THR A 93 -4.24 -7.23 4.40
N ASP A 94 -3.02 -7.66 4.09
CA ASP A 94 -2.73 -9.07 3.83
C ASP A 94 -3.12 -9.97 5.02
N VAL A 95 -3.99 -10.95 4.75
CA VAL A 95 -4.55 -11.86 5.77
C VAL A 95 -3.56 -12.99 6.09
N THR A 96 -2.98 -13.58 5.07
CA THR A 96 -2.22 -14.82 5.19
C THR A 96 -0.91 -14.61 5.93
N TYR A 97 -0.13 -13.63 5.54
CA TYR A 97 1.24 -13.42 6.01
C TYR A 97 1.34 -12.39 7.13
N PHE A 98 0.46 -11.38 7.13
CA PHE A 98 0.51 -10.27 8.10
C PHE A 98 -0.66 -10.24 9.09
N LYS A 99 -1.63 -11.18 8.97
CA LYS A 99 -2.84 -11.22 9.81
C LYS A 99 -3.62 -9.91 9.78
N GLY A 100 -3.61 -9.25 8.62
CA GLY A 100 -4.35 -8.03 8.33
C GLY A 100 -5.82 -8.28 8.01
N SER A 101 -6.54 -7.22 7.67
CA SER A 101 -7.90 -7.27 7.14
C SER A 101 -8.20 -6.02 6.31
N ASN A 102 -8.94 -6.18 5.23
CA ASN A 102 -9.49 -5.07 4.45
C ASN A 102 -10.38 -4.15 5.28
N ASP A 103 -11.10 -4.70 6.26
CA ASP A 103 -12.00 -3.94 7.14
C ASP A 103 -11.28 -2.89 7.99
N TYR A 104 -9.98 -3.05 8.23
CA TYR A 104 -9.21 -2.09 9.02
C TYR A 104 -9.21 -0.69 8.41
N ILE A 105 -9.19 -0.58 7.07
CA ILE A 105 -9.17 0.71 6.39
C ILE A 105 -10.46 1.48 6.71
N ALA A 106 -11.64 0.86 6.53
CA ALA A 106 -12.91 1.49 6.82
C ALA A 106 -13.02 1.88 8.31
N GLN A 107 -12.69 0.96 9.23
CA GLN A 107 -12.71 1.21 10.68
C GLN A 107 -11.81 2.39 11.08
N ILE A 108 -10.64 2.52 10.46
CA ILE A 108 -9.69 3.59 10.74
C ILE A 108 -10.21 4.93 10.20
N LYS A 109 -10.79 4.93 8.99
CA LYS A 109 -11.36 6.16 8.40
C LYS A 109 -12.52 6.74 9.18
N ASP A 110 -13.24 5.93 9.97
CA ASP A 110 -14.31 6.38 10.84
C ASP A 110 -13.80 7.18 12.06
N VAL A 111 -12.52 7.05 12.41
CA VAL A 111 -11.98 7.61 13.67
C VAL A 111 -10.84 8.62 13.48
N VAL A 112 -10.17 8.64 12.32
CA VAL A 112 -9.08 9.60 12.01
C VAL A 112 -9.22 10.13 10.59
N SER A 113 -8.64 11.32 10.35
CA SER A 113 -8.67 11.96 9.03
C SER A 113 -7.38 11.79 8.22
N LEU A 114 -6.40 11.05 8.74
CA LEU A 114 -5.11 10.85 8.06
C LEU A 114 -5.26 10.08 6.74
N PRO A 115 -4.47 10.42 5.71
CA PRO A 115 -4.39 9.61 4.49
C PRO A 115 -3.87 8.20 4.77
N ILE A 116 -4.43 7.22 4.06
CA ILE A 116 -4.15 5.80 4.28
C ILE A 116 -3.49 5.18 3.05
N LEU A 117 -2.29 4.62 3.25
CA LEU A 117 -1.68 3.65 2.36
C LEU A 117 -2.25 2.26 2.65
N ARG A 118 -2.90 1.62 1.66
CA ARG A 118 -3.16 0.18 1.74
C ARG A 118 -1.87 -0.58 1.49
N LYS A 119 -1.32 -1.16 2.54
CA LYS A 119 -0.11 -1.99 2.48
C LYS A 119 -0.51 -3.41 2.11
N GLU A 120 -0.47 -3.71 0.83
CA GLU A 120 -0.88 -4.99 0.21
C GLU A 120 0.07 -5.34 -0.93
N PHE A 121 0.10 -6.60 -1.32
CA PHE A 121 0.86 -7.09 -2.48
C PHE A 121 0.01 -6.93 -3.75
N MET A 122 0.23 -5.84 -4.47
CA MET A 122 -0.49 -5.53 -5.70
C MET A 122 0.09 -6.31 -6.88
N ILE A 123 -0.74 -7.17 -7.49
CA ILE A 123 -0.37 -7.98 -8.66
C ILE A 123 -1.37 -7.84 -9.82
N ASP A 124 -2.52 -7.20 -9.58
CA ASP A 124 -3.61 -7.11 -10.55
C ASP A 124 -4.35 -5.76 -10.40
N PRO A 125 -4.73 -5.09 -11.50
CA PRO A 125 -5.50 -3.84 -11.45
C PRO A 125 -6.84 -3.93 -10.68
N LEU A 126 -7.45 -5.10 -10.57
CA LEU A 126 -8.67 -5.28 -9.77
C LEU A 126 -8.47 -4.97 -8.29
N GLN A 127 -7.25 -5.25 -7.75
CA GLN A 127 -6.93 -4.89 -6.36
C GLN A 127 -6.84 -3.38 -6.17
N VAL A 128 -6.53 -2.63 -7.23
CA VAL A 128 -6.50 -1.15 -7.21
C VAL A 128 -7.92 -0.61 -7.04
N ILE A 129 -8.87 -1.13 -7.81
CA ILE A 129 -10.29 -0.75 -7.71
C ILE A 129 -10.84 -1.13 -6.32
N GLU A 130 -10.49 -2.32 -5.83
CA GLU A 130 -10.83 -2.75 -4.47
C GLU A 130 -10.27 -1.77 -3.44
N SER A 131 -9.02 -1.33 -3.57
CA SER A 131 -8.37 -0.36 -2.66
C SER A 131 -9.14 0.95 -2.59
N LYS A 132 -9.61 1.44 -3.72
CA LYS A 132 -10.45 2.64 -3.80
C LYS A 132 -11.79 2.44 -3.09
N ASN A 133 -12.44 1.30 -3.30
CA ASN A 133 -13.70 0.94 -2.62
C ASN A 133 -13.54 0.86 -1.10
N LEU A 134 -12.39 0.38 -0.61
CA LEU A 134 -12.08 0.33 0.82
C LEU A 134 -11.82 1.72 1.41
N GLY A 135 -11.55 2.72 0.57
CA GLY A 135 -11.27 4.08 0.98
C GLY A 135 -9.79 4.39 1.18
N ALA A 136 -8.88 3.61 0.63
CA ALA A 136 -7.46 3.95 0.59
C ALA A 136 -7.22 5.25 -0.19
N ASP A 137 -6.19 5.98 0.18
CA ASP A 137 -5.72 7.18 -0.54
C ASP A 137 -4.50 6.83 -1.41
N CYS A 138 -3.74 5.81 -1.03
CA CYS A 138 -2.51 5.38 -1.69
C CYS A 138 -2.39 3.85 -1.69
N ILE A 139 -1.69 3.30 -2.69
CA ILE A 139 -1.32 1.88 -2.77
C ILE A 139 0.19 1.70 -2.81
N LEU A 140 0.65 0.46 -2.56
CA LEU A 140 2.04 0.07 -2.68
C LEU A 140 2.27 -0.70 -3.97
N ILE A 141 3.28 -0.31 -4.74
CA ILE A 141 3.80 -1.09 -5.88
C ILE A 141 5.22 -1.52 -5.53
N ILE A 142 5.44 -2.82 -5.34
CA ILE A 142 6.77 -3.41 -5.12
C ILE A 142 7.37 -3.69 -6.49
N ILE A 143 8.43 -2.96 -6.86
CA ILE A 143 8.98 -2.99 -8.23
C ILE A 143 9.43 -4.40 -8.61
N GLY A 144 10.11 -5.11 -7.73
CA GLY A 144 10.61 -6.47 -7.98
C GLY A 144 9.55 -7.58 -7.96
N MET A 145 8.26 -7.28 -7.73
CA MET A 145 7.22 -8.31 -7.60
C MET A 145 6.60 -8.73 -8.92
N ASN A 146 6.47 -7.81 -9.88
CA ASN A 146 5.85 -8.03 -11.18
C ASN A 146 6.77 -7.57 -12.31
N SER A 147 6.37 -7.79 -13.55
CA SER A 147 7.02 -7.13 -14.68
C SER A 147 6.82 -5.60 -14.63
N ILE A 148 7.69 -4.85 -15.30
CA ILE A 148 7.55 -3.38 -15.39
C ILE A 148 6.21 -3.03 -16.04
N GLU A 149 5.79 -3.76 -17.06
CA GLU A 149 4.53 -3.56 -17.78
C GLU A 149 3.32 -3.78 -16.88
N ASP A 150 3.32 -4.85 -16.06
CA ASP A 150 2.24 -5.12 -15.11
C ASP A 150 2.17 -4.02 -14.04
N ASN A 151 3.32 -3.63 -13.49
CA ASN A 151 3.39 -2.55 -12.50
C ASN A 151 2.91 -1.21 -13.08
N LYS A 152 3.24 -0.89 -14.34
CA LYS A 152 2.71 0.30 -15.03
C LYS A 152 1.21 0.24 -15.24
N THR A 153 0.67 -0.94 -15.52
CA THR A 153 -0.78 -1.14 -15.65
C THR A 153 -1.50 -0.89 -14.31
N ILE A 154 -0.90 -1.37 -13.21
CA ILE A 154 -1.39 -1.12 -11.85
C ILE A 154 -1.33 0.37 -11.52
N GLU A 155 -0.20 1.03 -11.80
CA GLU A 155 -0.04 2.48 -11.60
C GLU A 155 -1.05 3.29 -12.39
N SER A 156 -1.17 3.03 -13.70
CA SER A 156 -2.11 3.74 -14.58
C SER A 156 -3.53 3.64 -14.04
N MET A 157 -3.96 2.44 -13.63
CA MET A 157 -5.27 2.25 -13.03
C MET A 157 -5.44 3.07 -11.75
N ALA A 158 -4.41 3.12 -10.90
CA ALA A 158 -4.45 3.88 -9.65
C ALA A 158 -4.64 5.39 -9.92
N LEU A 159 -3.81 5.95 -10.79
CA LEU A 159 -3.86 7.36 -11.15
C LEU A 159 -5.20 7.71 -11.82
N ASP A 160 -5.71 6.87 -12.72
CA ASP A 160 -6.98 7.08 -13.42
C ASP A 160 -8.17 7.19 -12.47
N ILE A 161 -8.17 6.44 -11.36
CA ILE A 161 -9.25 6.48 -10.36
C ILE A 161 -8.93 7.34 -9.14
N GLY A 162 -7.85 8.14 -9.20
CA GLY A 162 -7.46 9.10 -8.15
C GLY A 162 -6.92 8.42 -6.88
N LEU A 163 -6.08 7.39 -7.03
CA LEU A 163 -5.20 6.87 -5.99
C LEU A 163 -3.75 7.27 -6.28
N GLU A 164 -2.98 7.48 -5.24
CA GLU A 164 -1.54 7.68 -5.32
C GLU A 164 -0.79 6.36 -5.18
N CYS A 165 0.49 6.31 -5.59
CA CYS A 165 1.31 5.12 -5.48
C CYS A 165 2.63 5.42 -4.78
N ILE A 166 3.06 4.51 -3.90
CA ILE A 166 4.45 4.40 -3.44
C ILE A 166 5.12 3.29 -4.25
N LEU A 167 6.25 3.61 -4.88
CA LEU A 167 7.10 2.65 -5.57
C LEU A 167 8.14 2.12 -4.58
N GLU A 168 8.00 0.89 -4.10
CA GLU A 168 8.95 0.28 -3.17
C GLU A 168 10.06 -0.43 -3.94
N VAL A 169 11.33 -0.10 -3.58
CA VAL A 169 12.53 -0.61 -4.20
C VAL A 169 13.48 -1.24 -3.17
N HIS A 170 14.23 -2.26 -3.59
CA HIS A 170 15.19 -3.02 -2.76
C HIS A 170 16.60 -3.03 -3.36
N SER A 171 16.78 -2.51 -4.56
CA SER A 171 18.08 -2.44 -5.24
C SER A 171 18.21 -1.18 -6.09
N LEU A 172 19.44 -0.89 -6.55
CA LEU A 172 19.70 0.21 -7.47
C LEU A 172 19.05 -0.03 -8.83
N GLU A 173 18.98 -1.28 -9.29
CA GLU A 173 18.32 -1.66 -10.55
C GLU A 173 16.82 -1.36 -10.46
N GLU A 174 16.18 -1.69 -9.34
CA GLU A 174 14.77 -1.38 -9.11
C GLU A 174 14.55 0.15 -9.02
N LEU A 175 15.47 0.89 -8.40
CA LEU A 175 15.42 2.35 -8.37
C LEU A 175 15.52 2.95 -9.78
N GLU A 176 16.44 2.45 -10.63
CA GLU A 176 16.51 2.90 -12.03
C GLU A 176 15.22 2.59 -12.80
N ALA A 177 14.58 1.45 -12.54
CA ALA A 177 13.32 1.10 -13.17
C ALA A 177 12.18 2.07 -12.82
N THR A 178 12.23 2.75 -11.66
CA THR A 178 11.19 3.73 -11.28
C THR A 178 11.08 4.91 -12.26
N LYS A 179 12.11 5.20 -13.05
CA LYS A 179 12.08 6.25 -14.08
C LYS A 179 11.02 6.00 -15.18
N HIS A 180 10.50 4.79 -15.27
CA HIS A 180 9.43 4.43 -16.21
C HIS A 180 8.01 4.71 -15.68
N PHE A 181 7.89 5.20 -14.44
CA PHE A 181 6.64 5.44 -13.73
C PHE A 181 6.37 6.95 -13.60
N SER A 182 5.11 7.29 -13.36
CA SER A 182 4.65 8.68 -13.17
C SER A 182 4.61 9.09 -11.70
N SER A 183 4.56 8.12 -10.79
CA SER A 183 4.51 8.36 -9.34
C SER A 183 5.83 8.88 -8.79
N ASN A 184 5.75 9.87 -7.89
CA ASN A 184 6.92 10.57 -7.36
C ASN A 184 7.38 10.08 -5.99
N ILE A 185 6.60 9.20 -5.33
CA ILE A 185 6.91 8.73 -3.99
C ILE A 185 7.66 7.40 -4.10
N ILE A 186 8.92 7.40 -3.69
CA ILE A 186 9.78 6.21 -3.69
C ILE A 186 9.99 5.77 -2.25
N GLY A 187 9.70 4.49 -1.98
CA GLY A 187 9.99 3.82 -0.72
C GLY A 187 11.24 2.96 -0.82
N ILE A 188 12.25 3.21 0.01
CA ILE A 188 13.45 2.36 0.08
C ILE A 188 13.26 1.36 1.22
N ASN A 189 13.29 0.06 0.88
CA ASN A 189 13.17 -1.01 1.86
C ASN A 189 14.49 -1.76 1.97
N ASN A 190 15.19 -1.59 3.09
CA ASN A 190 16.49 -2.22 3.36
C ASN A 190 16.39 -3.73 3.69
N ARG A 191 15.18 -4.27 3.79
CA ARG A 191 15.03 -5.70 4.03
C ARG A 191 15.06 -6.47 2.73
N ASP A 192 16.04 -7.33 2.56
CA ASP A 192 16.05 -8.33 1.49
C ASP A 192 14.85 -9.28 1.67
N LEU A 193 13.95 -9.29 0.70
CA LEU A 193 12.73 -10.10 0.77
C LEU A 193 12.97 -11.61 0.57
N ASN A 194 14.16 -12.01 0.13
CA ASN A 194 14.53 -13.43 -0.01
C ASN A 194 15.12 -14.00 1.27
N THR A 195 15.94 -13.22 1.96
CA THR A 195 16.68 -13.66 3.16
C THR A 195 16.12 -13.11 4.48
N PHE A 196 15.25 -12.07 4.41
CA PHE A 196 14.77 -11.27 5.54
C PHE A 196 15.86 -10.54 6.33
N ASN A 197 17.09 -10.52 5.84
CA ASN A 197 18.16 -9.74 6.44
C ASN A 197 17.95 -8.24 6.15
N THR A 198 18.35 -7.43 7.10
CA THR A 198 18.38 -5.96 6.97
C THR A 198 19.83 -5.55 7.00
N ASP A 199 20.28 -4.81 6.00
CA ASP A 199 21.63 -4.24 5.91
C ASP A 199 21.48 -2.74 5.63
N ILE A 200 22.26 -1.94 6.33
CA ILE A 200 22.24 -0.48 6.21
C ILE A 200 23.62 0.09 5.83
N GLU A 201 24.59 -0.79 5.51
CA GLU A 201 25.93 -0.39 5.03
C GLU A 201 25.99 -0.28 3.51
#